data_62454832f2507288ca37279e5487b9d1
#
_entry.id   62454832f2507288ca37279e5487b9d1
#
_cell.length_a   1.000
_cell.length_b   1.000
_cell.length_c   1.000
_cell.angle_alpha   90.00
_cell.angle_beta   90.00
_cell.angle_gamma   90.00
#
_symmetry.space_group_name_H-M   'P 1'
#
loop_
_entity.id
_entity.type
_entity.pdbx_description
1 polymer ?
#
loop_
_entity_poly.entity_id
_entity_poly.type
_entity_poly.pdbx_seq_one_letter_code
_entity_poly.pdbx_strand_id
1 'polypeptide(L)'
;MLLSHYYQGKMEAGCDEAGRGCLAGSVYAAAVIFPEDYENAELNDSKQLTDRRRHQLREVIERDAVAWAVGIVTPEEIDRINILNASILAMHRALDQLAVRPEAIIVDGNRFKPYRPDAAVPTAVPAAAAVPTAAAVPAVSTAGPTIPAAIPHTTIVKGDAKYLSIAAASILAKTYRDDYMDRLAEEFPQYDWQSNKGYPTKKHREAIRQYGITKYHRRTFNMLGDGQLELEFK
;
A
#
# COMPACT_ATOMS: atom_id res chain seq x y z
N MET A 1 11.32 -11.24 -18.02
CA MET A 1 10.14 -10.36 -18.22
C MET A 1 9.08 -10.81 -17.24
N LEU A 2 8.38 -9.88 -16.57
CA LEU A 2 7.29 -10.20 -15.67
C LEU A 2 6.06 -10.67 -16.47
N LEU A 3 5.24 -11.52 -15.85
CA LEU A 3 3.99 -11.98 -16.44
C LEU A 3 2.93 -10.87 -16.36
N SER A 4 2.11 -10.72 -17.40
CA SER A 4 1.03 -9.74 -17.42
C SER A 4 -0.07 -10.11 -16.43
N HIS A 5 -0.55 -11.37 -16.44
CA HIS A 5 -1.67 -11.83 -15.64
C HIS A 5 -1.48 -13.24 -15.09
N TYR A 6 -2.10 -13.50 -13.94
CA TYR A 6 -2.30 -14.82 -13.37
C TYR A 6 -3.65 -15.41 -13.81
N TYR A 7 -4.72 -14.59 -13.74
CA TYR A 7 -6.07 -14.95 -14.18
C TYR A 7 -6.32 -14.39 -15.59
N GLN A 8 -6.04 -15.18 -16.61
CA GLN A 8 -6.24 -14.76 -17.99
C GLN A 8 -7.71 -14.48 -18.31
N GLY A 9 -7.97 -13.47 -19.15
CA GLY A 9 -9.31 -13.05 -19.55
C GLY A 9 -10.12 -12.40 -18.42
N LYS A 10 -9.49 -11.96 -17.32
CA LYS A 10 -10.14 -11.26 -16.20
C LYS A 10 -9.52 -9.91 -15.94
N MET A 11 -10.34 -8.97 -15.51
CA MET A 11 -9.89 -7.72 -14.92
C MET A 11 -9.20 -8.01 -13.58
N GLU A 12 -7.87 -8.16 -13.62
CA GLU A 12 -7.07 -8.57 -12.47
C GLU A 12 -6.39 -7.38 -11.79
N ALA A 13 -6.55 -7.26 -10.47
CA ALA A 13 -5.80 -6.30 -9.66
C ALA A 13 -4.62 -6.97 -8.97
N GLY A 14 -3.42 -6.38 -9.12
CA GLY A 14 -2.25 -6.73 -8.32
C GLY A 14 -2.11 -5.82 -7.10
N CYS A 15 -1.83 -6.39 -5.92
CA CYS A 15 -1.68 -5.66 -4.67
C CYS A 15 -0.33 -5.94 -4.00
N ASP A 16 0.25 -4.88 -3.43
CA ASP A 16 1.45 -4.97 -2.57
C ASP A 16 1.43 -3.86 -1.52
N GLU A 17 2.25 -3.98 -0.47
CA GLU A 17 2.37 -3.00 0.61
C GLU A 17 3.81 -2.54 0.86
N ALA A 18 3.93 -1.35 1.46
CA ALA A 18 5.19 -0.77 1.90
C ALA A 18 5.13 -0.30 3.36
N GLY A 19 6.23 -0.47 4.08
CA GLY A 19 6.38 0.09 5.42
C GLY A 19 6.02 -0.85 6.58
N ARG A 20 5.89 -2.16 6.38
CA ARG A 20 5.56 -3.11 7.47
C ARG A 20 6.57 -3.10 8.61
N GLY A 21 7.86 -3.16 8.29
CA GLY A 21 8.94 -3.25 9.29
C GLY A 21 9.37 -1.93 9.91
N CYS A 22 8.69 -0.83 9.65
CA CYS A 22 9.07 0.50 10.14
C CYS A 22 8.58 0.73 11.58
N LEU A 23 9.39 1.44 12.38
CA LEU A 23 9.00 1.88 13.73
C LEU A 23 8.07 3.09 13.69
N ALA A 24 8.11 3.87 12.60
CA ALA A 24 7.32 5.08 12.43
C ALA A 24 6.67 5.16 11.06
N GLY A 25 5.58 5.92 11.00
CA GLY A 25 4.81 6.19 9.79
C GLY A 25 3.76 5.12 9.48
N SER A 26 2.83 5.50 8.62
CA SER A 26 1.73 4.66 8.16
C SER A 26 2.24 3.48 7.32
N VAL A 27 1.44 2.42 7.20
CA VAL A 27 1.58 1.42 6.16
C VAL A 27 0.78 1.87 4.94
N TYR A 28 1.36 1.72 3.78
CA TYR A 28 0.78 2.03 2.48
C TYR A 28 0.61 0.74 1.69
N ALA A 29 -0.48 0.59 1.00
CA ALA A 29 -0.66 -0.47 0.01
C ALA A 29 -1.20 0.14 -1.27
N ALA A 30 -0.95 -0.51 -2.40
CA ALA A 30 -1.53 -0.12 -3.66
C ALA A 30 -2.23 -1.30 -4.33
N ALA A 31 -3.19 -0.98 -5.18
CA ALA A 31 -3.84 -1.89 -6.10
C ALA A 31 -3.72 -1.32 -7.52
N VAL A 32 -3.33 -2.15 -8.49
CA VAL A 32 -3.13 -1.75 -9.88
C VAL A 32 -3.77 -2.76 -10.83
N ILE A 33 -4.52 -2.26 -11.80
CA ILE A 33 -5.09 -3.04 -12.91
C ILE A 33 -4.45 -2.54 -14.21
N PHE A 34 -3.83 -3.44 -14.97
CA PHE A 34 -3.34 -3.15 -16.31
C PHE A 34 -4.24 -3.74 -17.40
N PRO A 35 -4.17 -3.23 -18.67
CA PRO A 35 -4.73 -3.92 -19.81
C PRO A 35 -4.15 -5.33 -19.95
N GLU A 36 -4.91 -6.27 -20.53
CA GLU A 36 -4.52 -7.68 -20.62
C GLU A 36 -3.23 -7.89 -21.43
N ASP A 37 -3.01 -7.07 -22.44
CA ASP A 37 -1.85 -7.09 -23.34
C ASP A 37 -0.71 -6.12 -22.91
N TYR A 38 -0.79 -5.58 -21.68
CA TYR A 38 0.21 -4.62 -21.22
C TYR A 38 1.58 -5.28 -21.02
N GLU A 39 2.59 -4.66 -21.61
CA GLU A 39 3.97 -5.06 -21.50
C GLU A 39 4.82 -3.86 -21.08
N ASN A 40 5.70 -4.06 -20.11
CA ASN A 40 6.70 -3.06 -19.74
C ASN A 40 7.96 -3.75 -19.19
N ALA A 41 9.02 -3.74 -19.98
CA ALA A 41 10.31 -4.36 -19.62
C ALA A 41 11.06 -3.62 -18.49
N GLU A 42 10.67 -2.39 -18.19
CA GLU A 42 11.29 -1.56 -17.15
C GLU A 42 10.69 -1.79 -15.77
N LEU A 43 9.48 -2.34 -15.69
CA LEU A 43 8.88 -2.79 -14.44
C LEU A 43 9.60 -4.05 -13.98
N ASN A 44 10.17 -3.98 -12.80
CA ASN A 44 10.88 -5.06 -12.15
C ASN A 44 10.74 -4.94 -10.63
N ASP A 45 11.28 -5.89 -9.88
CA ASP A 45 11.34 -5.83 -8.41
C ASP A 45 11.77 -4.43 -7.94
N SER A 46 10.86 -3.75 -7.24
CA SER A 46 11.05 -2.36 -6.78
C SER A 46 12.29 -2.16 -5.92
N LYS A 47 12.78 -3.23 -5.29
CA LYS A 47 13.97 -3.23 -4.42
C LYS A 47 15.27 -3.13 -5.21
N GLN A 48 15.26 -3.49 -6.49
CA GLN A 48 16.42 -3.39 -7.40
C GLN A 48 16.50 -2.02 -8.10
N LEU A 49 15.45 -1.21 -8.00
CA LEU A 49 15.36 0.10 -8.63
C LEU A 49 15.91 1.19 -7.72
N THR A 50 16.59 2.19 -8.32
CA THR A 50 16.94 3.42 -7.60
C THR A 50 15.67 4.21 -7.26
N ASP A 51 15.76 5.10 -6.28
CA ASP A 51 14.64 5.96 -5.89
C ASP A 51 14.13 6.82 -7.07
N ARG A 52 15.05 7.48 -7.77
CA ARG A 52 14.73 8.25 -8.99
C ARG A 52 13.99 7.40 -10.03
N ARG A 53 14.41 6.15 -10.23
CA ARG A 53 13.79 5.27 -11.23
C ARG A 53 12.38 4.86 -10.78
N ARG A 54 12.17 4.59 -9.50
CA ARG A 54 10.83 4.32 -8.97
C ARG A 54 9.86 5.47 -9.22
N HIS A 55 10.28 6.72 -8.98
CA HIS A 55 9.43 7.89 -9.23
C HIS A 55 9.11 8.08 -10.73
N GLN A 56 10.06 7.84 -11.62
CA GLN A 56 9.79 7.85 -13.05
C GLN A 56 8.77 6.77 -13.47
N LEU A 57 8.94 5.55 -12.93
CA LEU A 57 8.02 4.46 -13.22
C LEU A 57 6.64 4.67 -12.60
N ARG A 58 6.55 5.37 -11.47
CA ARG A 58 5.26 5.76 -10.89
C ARG A 58 4.43 6.56 -11.89
N GLU A 59 5.00 7.58 -12.54
CA GLU A 59 4.31 8.37 -13.56
C GLU A 59 3.83 7.51 -14.74
N VAL A 60 4.64 6.53 -15.15
CA VAL A 60 4.28 5.58 -16.19
C VAL A 60 3.12 4.68 -15.75
N ILE A 61 3.18 4.13 -14.53
CA ILE A 61 2.12 3.28 -13.97
C ILE A 61 0.81 4.05 -13.85
N GLU A 62 0.85 5.27 -13.32
CA GLU A 62 -0.32 6.13 -13.15
C GLU A 62 -1.01 6.48 -14.47
N ARG A 63 -0.23 6.62 -15.53
CA ARG A 63 -0.71 6.92 -16.88
C ARG A 63 -1.27 5.69 -17.59
N ASP A 64 -0.60 4.54 -17.48
CA ASP A 64 -0.85 3.35 -18.31
C ASP A 64 -1.83 2.37 -17.67
N ALA A 65 -2.04 2.43 -16.35
CA ALA A 65 -2.97 1.55 -15.66
C ALA A 65 -4.44 1.86 -16.04
N VAL A 66 -5.24 0.82 -16.20
CA VAL A 66 -6.71 0.93 -16.34
C VAL A 66 -7.31 1.57 -15.08
N ALA A 67 -6.81 1.15 -13.92
CA ALA A 67 -7.12 1.74 -12.62
C ALA A 67 -5.99 1.48 -11.63
N TRP A 68 -5.78 2.42 -10.74
CA TRP A 68 -4.88 2.26 -9.61
C TRP A 68 -5.37 3.08 -8.40
N ALA A 69 -5.00 2.65 -7.22
CA ALA A 69 -5.29 3.39 -6.00
C ALA A 69 -4.31 3.03 -4.89
N VAL A 70 -4.22 3.90 -3.87
CA VAL A 70 -3.37 3.72 -2.70
C VAL A 70 -4.21 3.76 -1.43
N GLY A 71 -4.10 2.73 -0.62
CA GLY A 71 -4.73 2.63 0.69
C GLY A 71 -3.72 2.85 1.81
N ILE A 72 -4.14 3.53 2.87
CA ILE A 72 -3.29 3.96 3.99
C ILE A 72 -3.90 3.49 5.29
N VAL A 73 -3.06 2.99 6.21
CA VAL A 73 -3.41 2.69 7.59
C VAL A 73 -2.42 3.37 8.53
N THR A 74 -2.95 4.15 9.47
CA THR A 74 -2.15 5.00 10.36
C THR A 74 -1.42 4.22 11.45
N PRO A 75 -0.39 4.79 12.11
CA PRO A 75 0.27 4.17 13.25
C PRO A 75 -0.68 3.77 14.38
N GLU A 76 -1.67 4.61 14.70
CA GLU A 76 -2.67 4.33 15.71
C GLU A 76 -3.54 3.11 15.35
N GLU A 77 -3.95 3.00 14.09
CA GLU A 77 -4.70 1.83 13.62
C GLU A 77 -3.82 0.57 13.62
N ILE A 78 -2.53 0.69 13.25
CA ILE A 78 -1.56 -0.43 13.31
C ILE A 78 -1.46 -0.95 14.75
N ASP A 79 -1.34 -0.06 15.72
CA ASP A 79 -1.25 -0.43 17.14
C ASP A 79 -2.51 -1.14 17.65
N ARG A 80 -3.67 -0.77 17.10
CA ARG A 80 -4.97 -1.34 17.47
C ARG A 80 -5.22 -2.74 16.89
N ILE A 81 -4.83 -2.96 15.61
CA ILE A 81 -5.20 -4.18 14.87
C ILE A 81 -4.01 -5.08 14.51
N ASN A 82 -2.80 -4.73 14.87
CA ASN A 82 -1.48 -5.24 14.48
C ASN A 82 -1.12 -5.04 13.00
N ILE A 83 0.18 -5.19 12.68
CA ILE A 83 0.72 -4.89 11.35
C ILE A 83 0.22 -5.83 10.25
N LEU A 84 -0.04 -7.10 10.54
CA LEU A 84 -0.56 -8.03 9.55
C LEU A 84 -1.96 -7.61 9.10
N ASN A 85 -2.85 -7.36 10.04
CA ASN A 85 -4.21 -6.91 9.74
C ASN A 85 -4.21 -5.50 9.12
N ALA A 86 -3.30 -4.64 9.54
CA ALA A 86 -3.15 -3.29 8.97
C ALA A 86 -2.69 -3.33 7.50
N SER A 87 -1.77 -4.21 7.13
CA SER A 87 -1.36 -4.39 5.73
C SER A 87 -2.53 -4.85 4.86
N ILE A 88 -3.29 -5.83 5.33
CA ILE A 88 -4.49 -6.33 4.62
C ILE A 88 -5.55 -5.23 4.52
N LEU A 89 -5.79 -4.48 5.59
CA LEU A 89 -6.74 -3.35 5.57
C LEU A 89 -6.29 -2.26 4.58
N ALA A 90 -5.00 -1.96 4.49
CA ALA A 90 -4.48 -1.01 3.52
C ALA A 90 -4.73 -1.48 2.08
N MET A 91 -4.53 -2.77 1.79
CA MET A 91 -4.86 -3.36 0.48
C MET A 91 -6.37 -3.28 0.19
N HIS A 92 -7.23 -3.60 1.16
CA HIS A 92 -8.69 -3.47 1.01
C HIS A 92 -9.07 -2.01 0.72
N ARG A 93 -8.50 -1.03 1.44
CA ARG A 93 -8.72 0.41 1.17
C ARG A 93 -8.25 0.85 -0.21
N ALA A 94 -7.18 0.25 -0.73
CA ALA A 94 -6.75 0.50 -2.11
C ALA A 94 -7.77 -0.08 -3.11
N LEU A 95 -8.23 -1.32 -2.90
CA LEU A 95 -9.24 -1.96 -3.73
C LEU A 95 -10.59 -1.22 -3.71
N ASP A 96 -11.00 -0.67 -2.56
CA ASP A 96 -12.22 0.13 -2.42
C ASP A 96 -12.19 1.42 -3.23
N GLN A 97 -11.00 1.98 -3.48
CA GLN A 97 -10.79 3.24 -4.18
C GLN A 97 -10.56 3.07 -5.69
N LEU A 98 -10.46 1.84 -6.19
CA LEU A 98 -10.32 1.61 -7.62
C LEU A 98 -11.55 2.12 -8.39
N ALA A 99 -11.30 2.89 -9.46
CA ALA A 99 -12.36 3.37 -10.36
C ALA A 99 -13.03 2.23 -11.14
N VAL A 100 -12.35 1.10 -11.26
CA VAL A 100 -12.83 -0.13 -11.93
C VAL A 100 -12.75 -1.29 -10.94
N ARG A 101 -13.86 -2.03 -10.81
CA ARG A 101 -13.90 -3.21 -9.93
C ARG A 101 -13.15 -4.38 -10.56
N PRO A 102 -12.18 -4.98 -9.85
CA PRO A 102 -11.51 -6.20 -10.35
C PRO A 102 -12.43 -7.41 -10.27
N GLU A 103 -12.23 -8.37 -11.19
CA GLU A 103 -12.87 -9.69 -11.18
C GLU A 103 -12.01 -10.74 -10.47
N ALA A 104 -10.71 -10.46 -10.30
CA ALA A 104 -9.76 -11.28 -9.58
C ALA A 104 -8.67 -10.41 -8.94
N ILE A 105 -8.03 -10.92 -7.90
CA ILE A 105 -6.98 -10.20 -7.16
C ILE A 105 -5.77 -11.11 -7.00
N ILE A 106 -4.57 -10.59 -7.28
CA ILE A 106 -3.31 -11.22 -6.92
C ILE A 106 -2.57 -10.34 -5.93
N VAL A 107 -1.97 -10.96 -4.91
CA VAL A 107 -1.40 -10.23 -3.76
C VAL A 107 0.01 -10.72 -3.51
N ASP A 108 0.96 -9.80 -3.28
CA ASP A 108 2.29 -10.19 -2.81
C ASP A 108 2.23 -10.83 -1.43
N GLY A 109 3.04 -11.88 -1.24
CA GLY A 109 3.15 -12.57 0.04
C GLY A 109 2.32 -13.85 0.15
N ASN A 110 1.96 -14.21 1.40
CA ASN A 110 1.29 -15.48 1.71
C ASN A 110 0.08 -15.32 2.66
N ARG A 111 -0.35 -14.09 2.91
CA ARG A 111 -1.45 -13.77 3.82
C ARG A 111 -2.34 -12.69 3.21
N PHE A 112 -3.61 -13.02 3.07
CA PHE A 112 -4.66 -12.10 2.66
C PHE A 112 -5.98 -12.53 3.30
N LYS A 113 -6.96 -11.65 3.39
CA LYS A 113 -8.33 -11.97 3.82
C LYS A 113 -9.27 -11.73 2.64
N PRO A 114 -10.32 -12.55 2.47
CA PRO A 114 -11.28 -12.35 1.39
C PRO A 114 -11.78 -10.90 1.34
N TYR A 115 -11.61 -10.27 0.19
CA TYR A 115 -12.11 -8.93 -0.06
C TYR A 115 -13.55 -9.00 -0.60
N ARG A 116 -14.43 -8.21 -0.01
CA ARG A 116 -15.84 -8.06 -0.41
C ARG A 116 -16.10 -6.60 -0.67
N PRO A 117 -16.25 -6.19 -1.94
CA PRO A 117 -16.53 -4.79 -2.26
C PRO A 117 -17.92 -4.40 -1.74
N ASP A 118 -18.07 -3.17 -1.26
CA ASP A 118 -19.39 -2.63 -0.97
C ASP A 118 -20.22 -2.51 -2.26
N ALA A 119 -21.53 -2.72 -2.14
CA ALA A 119 -22.43 -2.78 -3.29
C ALA A 119 -22.52 -1.47 -4.12
N ALA A 120 -21.92 -0.38 -3.63
CA ALA A 120 -22.09 0.97 -4.16
C ALA A 120 -21.09 1.40 -5.25
N VAL A 121 -20.07 0.58 -5.60
CA VAL A 121 -19.10 0.93 -6.67
C VAL A 121 -19.61 0.42 -8.01
N PRO A 122 -19.88 1.30 -9.00
CA PRO A 122 -20.39 0.87 -10.31
C PRO A 122 -19.36 0.04 -11.08
N THR A 123 -19.84 -1.03 -11.73
CA THR A 123 -19.11 -1.82 -12.72
C THR A 123 -19.21 -1.15 -14.09
N ALA A 124 -18.54 -0.06 -14.35
CA ALA A 124 -18.42 0.45 -15.73
C ALA A 124 -17.33 1.50 -15.88
N VAL A 125 -16.53 1.31 -16.90
CA VAL A 125 -15.44 2.15 -17.40
C VAL A 125 -15.97 3.52 -17.80
N PRO A 126 -15.23 4.63 -17.59
CA PRO A 126 -14.31 5.04 -18.65
C PRO A 126 -12.96 5.62 -18.18
N ALA A 127 -12.04 5.66 -19.13
CA ALA A 127 -10.70 6.16 -19.06
C ALA A 127 -10.57 7.62 -18.57
N ALA A 128 -9.36 7.90 -18.05
CA ALA A 128 -8.75 9.19 -17.79
C ALA A 128 -8.94 9.82 -16.40
N ALA A 129 -7.84 9.75 -15.67
CA ALA A 129 -7.30 10.72 -14.73
C ALA A 129 -8.28 11.63 -13.96
N ALA A 130 -8.42 11.38 -12.66
CA ALA A 130 -8.67 12.46 -11.71
C ALA A 130 -8.00 12.12 -10.37
N VAL A 131 -7.17 13.04 -9.90
CA VAL A 131 -6.67 13.10 -8.53
C VAL A 131 -7.89 13.07 -7.59
N PRO A 132 -7.97 12.20 -6.57
CA PRO A 132 -9.13 12.18 -5.69
C PRO A 132 -9.13 13.38 -4.77
N THR A 133 -9.93 14.39 -5.10
CA THR A 133 -10.46 15.34 -4.14
C THR A 133 -11.61 14.67 -3.38
N ALA A 134 -11.60 14.80 -2.07
CA ALA A 134 -12.66 14.32 -1.19
C ALA A 134 -14.02 14.87 -1.62
N ALA A 135 -14.98 14.02 -1.98
CA ALA A 135 -16.38 14.43 -2.08
C ALA A 135 -17.38 13.27 -2.14
N ALA A 136 -18.42 13.43 -1.34
CA ALA A 136 -19.81 13.05 -1.51
C ALA A 136 -20.20 11.57 -1.41
N VAL A 137 -20.89 11.27 -0.34
CA VAL A 137 -21.70 10.08 -0.10
C VAL A 137 -22.95 10.11 -0.98
N PRO A 138 -23.23 9.12 -1.84
CA PRO A 138 -24.52 9.01 -2.51
C PRO A 138 -25.52 8.20 -1.69
N ALA A 139 -26.80 8.51 -1.89
CA ALA A 139 -27.95 8.07 -1.15
C ALA A 139 -28.19 6.55 -1.16
N VAL A 140 -28.69 6.05 -0.04
CA VAL A 140 -29.07 4.67 0.27
C VAL A 140 -30.19 4.16 -0.66
N SER A 141 -29.91 3.07 -1.37
CA SER A 141 -30.92 2.25 -2.05
C SER A 141 -31.38 1.14 -1.09
N THR A 142 -32.68 1.04 -0.86
CA THR A 142 -33.36 0.06 -0.02
C THR A 142 -33.54 -1.29 -0.70
N ALA A 143 -32.46 -2.00 -1.00
CA ALA A 143 -32.47 -3.44 -1.25
C ALA A 143 -31.82 -4.13 -0.05
N GLY A 144 -32.46 -5.16 0.50
CA GLY A 144 -31.95 -5.86 1.70
C GLY A 144 -30.52 -6.36 1.54
N PRO A 145 -29.76 -6.61 2.64
CA PRO A 145 -28.32 -6.82 2.62
C PRO A 145 -27.97 -8.17 1.98
N THR A 146 -27.83 -8.21 0.66
CA THR A 146 -27.08 -9.27 -0.02
C THR A 146 -25.59 -8.98 0.22
N ILE A 147 -24.95 -9.76 1.10
CA ILE A 147 -23.51 -9.69 1.28
C ILE A 147 -22.85 -10.00 -0.08
N PRO A 148 -22.11 -9.06 -0.69
CA PRO A 148 -21.47 -9.32 -1.98
C PRO A 148 -20.54 -10.53 -1.89
N ALA A 149 -20.48 -11.34 -2.94
CA ALA A 149 -19.54 -12.44 -3.00
C ALA A 149 -18.11 -11.91 -2.92
N ALA A 150 -17.23 -12.64 -2.21
CA ALA A 150 -15.82 -12.27 -2.17
C ALA A 150 -15.21 -12.42 -3.57
N ILE A 151 -14.38 -11.44 -3.95
CA ILE A 151 -13.62 -11.53 -5.19
C ILE A 151 -12.57 -12.64 -5.06
N PRO A 152 -12.45 -13.53 -6.06
CA PRO A 152 -11.41 -14.56 -6.08
C PRO A 152 -10.02 -13.94 -5.94
N HIS A 153 -9.17 -14.52 -5.10
CA HIS A 153 -7.82 -14.01 -4.91
C HIS A 153 -6.79 -15.13 -4.77
N THR A 154 -5.55 -14.82 -5.15
CA THR A 154 -4.38 -15.69 -4.98
C THR A 154 -3.24 -14.89 -4.35
N THR A 155 -2.61 -15.44 -3.31
CA THR A 155 -1.39 -14.90 -2.73
C THR A 155 -0.17 -15.51 -3.40
N ILE A 156 0.82 -14.67 -3.75
CA ILE A 156 1.98 -15.07 -4.55
C ILE A 156 3.25 -14.58 -3.84
N VAL A 157 4.01 -15.51 -3.30
CA VAL A 157 5.31 -15.18 -2.66
C VAL A 157 6.28 -14.65 -3.71
N LYS A 158 6.85 -13.46 -3.44
CA LYS A 158 7.68 -12.67 -4.37
C LYS A 158 6.91 -12.36 -5.66
N GLY A 159 5.67 -11.95 -5.53
CA GLY A 159 4.80 -11.61 -6.65
C GLY A 159 5.30 -10.39 -7.42
N ASP A 160 5.93 -9.44 -6.73
CA ASP A 160 6.60 -8.25 -7.27
C ASP A 160 7.73 -8.58 -8.28
N ALA A 161 8.33 -9.77 -8.18
CA ALA A 161 9.31 -10.28 -9.13
C ALA A 161 8.71 -11.21 -10.20
N LYS A 162 7.37 -11.39 -10.25
CA LYS A 162 6.70 -12.34 -11.14
C LYS A 162 5.62 -11.71 -12.01
N TYR A 163 4.85 -10.75 -11.47
CA TYR A 163 3.67 -10.16 -12.12
C TYR A 163 3.76 -8.65 -12.20
N LEU A 164 3.43 -8.09 -13.37
CA LEU A 164 3.51 -6.65 -13.66
C LEU A 164 2.63 -5.82 -12.71
N SER A 165 1.41 -6.26 -12.47
CA SER A 165 0.46 -5.53 -11.61
C SER A 165 0.91 -5.48 -10.13
N ILE A 166 1.53 -6.57 -9.61
CA ILE A 166 2.11 -6.56 -8.26
C ILE A 166 3.36 -5.70 -8.19
N ALA A 167 4.26 -5.78 -9.19
CA ALA A 167 5.45 -4.95 -9.26
C ALA A 167 5.10 -3.45 -9.30
N ALA A 168 4.08 -3.10 -10.09
CA ALA A 168 3.55 -1.74 -10.14
C ALA A 168 2.96 -1.29 -8.80
N ALA A 169 2.17 -2.14 -8.15
CA ALA A 169 1.62 -1.87 -6.81
C ALA A 169 2.74 -1.64 -5.78
N SER A 170 3.81 -2.45 -5.83
CA SER A 170 5.01 -2.27 -4.99
C SER A 170 5.65 -0.90 -5.18
N ILE A 171 5.82 -0.46 -6.44
CA ILE A 171 6.39 0.86 -6.78
C ILE A 171 5.48 1.99 -6.26
N LEU A 172 4.17 1.92 -6.49
CA LEU A 172 3.23 2.93 -6.00
C LEU A 172 3.23 2.98 -4.47
N ALA A 173 3.03 1.86 -3.79
CA ALA A 173 3.02 1.82 -2.33
C ALA A 173 4.33 2.40 -1.73
N LYS A 174 5.48 2.05 -2.31
CA LYS A 174 6.79 2.51 -1.87
C LYS A 174 6.98 4.01 -2.09
N THR A 175 6.72 4.53 -3.29
CA THR A 175 6.97 5.93 -3.63
C THR A 175 6.02 6.87 -2.87
N TYR A 176 4.73 6.55 -2.79
CA TYR A 176 3.78 7.34 -2.02
C TYR A 176 4.12 7.38 -0.52
N ARG A 177 4.61 6.24 0.00
CA ARG A 177 5.07 6.19 1.39
C ARG A 177 6.35 6.98 1.61
N ASP A 178 7.30 6.91 0.70
CA ASP A 178 8.57 7.64 0.82
C ASP A 178 8.32 9.15 0.80
N ASP A 179 7.47 9.67 -0.11
CA ASP A 179 7.04 11.08 -0.13
C ASP A 179 6.37 11.51 1.19
N TYR A 180 5.55 10.63 1.78
CA TYR A 180 4.96 10.89 3.09
C TYR A 180 6.01 10.99 4.19
N MET A 181 7.00 10.09 4.21
CA MET A 181 8.06 10.09 5.21
C MET A 181 9.00 11.29 5.03
N ASP A 182 9.22 11.78 3.81
CA ASP A 182 10.01 12.98 3.55
C ASP A 182 9.33 14.22 4.13
N ARG A 183 8.01 14.37 3.95
CA ARG A 183 7.25 15.45 4.61
C ARG A 183 7.32 15.39 6.13
N LEU A 184 7.23 14.18 6.71
CA LEU A 184 7.38 14.02 8.16
C LEU A 184 8.81 14.32 8.64
N ALA A 185 9.83 14.09 7.81
CA ALA A 185 11.21 14.41 8.15
C ALA A 185 11.44 15.92 8.24
N GLU A 186 10.71 16.74 7.49
CA GLU A 186 10.75 18.20 7.63
C GLU A 186 10.23 18.67 9.00
N GLU A 187 9.15 18.03 9.50
CA GLU A 187 8.55 18.31 10.80
C GLU A 187 9.40 17.75 11.97
N PHE A 188 10.04 16.60 11.76
CA PHE A 188 10.80 15.87 12.79
C PHE A 188 12.21 15.49 12.31
N PRO A 189 13.10 16.45 12.01
CA PRO A 189 14.42 16.20 11.41
C PRO A 189 15.33 15.36 12.31
N GLN A 190 15.12 15.35 13.62
CA GLN A 190 15.93 14.61 14.59
C GLN A 190 15.87 13.09 14.42
N TYR A 191 14.83 12.52 13.77
CA TYR A 191 14.69 11.08 13.58
C TYR A 191 15.31 10.56 12.27
N ASP A 192 15.82 11.45 11.42
CA ASP A 192 16.46 11.10 10.14
C ASP A 192 15.52 10.30 9.19
N TRP A 193 14.22 10.61 9.25
CA TRP A 193 13.21 9.89 8.44
C TRP A 193 13.36 10.11 6.95
N GLN A 194 13.99 11.19 6.53
CA GLN A 194 14.34 11.42 5.14
C GLN A 194 15.26 10.30 4.59
N SER A 195 16.20 9.82 5.40
CA SER A 195 17.12 8.75 5.03
C SER A 195 16.56 7.37 5.34
N ASN A 196 16.12 7.16 6.58
CA ASN A 196 15.73 5.84 7.05
C ASN A 196 14.26 5.47 6.79
N LYS A 197 13.42 6.39 6.30
CA LYS A 197 11.99 6.19 6.00
C LYS A 197 11.21 5.51 7.14
N GLY A 198 11.63 5.73 8.39
CA GLY A 198 11.02 5.14 9.58
C GLY A 198 11.50 3.73 9.93
N TYR A 199 12.43 3.15 9.20
CA TYR A 199 13.01 1.84 9.50
C TYR A 199 13.87 1.86 10.78
N PRO A 200 14.04 0.69 11.47
CA PRO A 200 14.72 0.57 12.76
C PRO A 200 16.25 0.64 12.64
N THR A 201 16.77 1.68 12.00
CA THR A 201 18.23 1.92 11.93
C THR A 201 18.78 2.30 13.30
N LYS A 202 20.10 2.12 13.48
CA LYS A 202 20.78 2.53 14.71
C LYS A 202 20.52 4.01 15.03
N LYS A 203 20.63 4.88 14.02
CA LYS A 203 20.40 6.33 14.16
C LYS A 203 18.96 6.65 14.57
N HIS A 204 17.96 5.96 14.00
CA HIS A 204 16.56 6.14 14.38
C HIS A 204 16.31 5.71 15.85
N ARG A 205 16.87 4.57 16.28
CA ARG A 205 16.75 4.10 17.67
C ARG A 205 17.47 5.02 18.67
N GLU A 206 18.63 5.58 18.30
CA GLU A 206 19.33 6.58 19.11
C GLU A 206 18.52 7.86 19.25
N ALA A 207 17.90 8.33 18.17
CA ALA A 207 16.98 9.47 18.21
C ALA A 207 15.77 9.21 19.11
N ILE A 208 15.20 8.00 19.06
CA ILE A 208 14.10 7.62 19.98
C ILE A 208 14.56 7.63 21.44
N ARG A 209 15.78 7.16 21.76
CA ARG A 209 16.31 7.22 23.13
C ARG A 209 16.48 8.66 23.61
N GLN A 210 16.93 9.55 22.72
CA GLN A 210 17.22 10.94 23.06
C GLN A 210 15.98 11.82 23.13
N TYR A 211 15.05 11.69 22.18
CA TYR A 211 13.92 12.60 21.98
C TYR A 211 12.56 11.98 22.32
N GLY A 212 12.52 10.68 22.66
CA GLY A 212 11.28 9.94 22.86
C GLY A 212 10.60 9.54 21.57
N ILE A 213 9.31 9.20 21.66
CA ILE A 213 8.48 8.85 20.50
C ILE A 213 7.48 9.97 20.20
N THR A 214 7.05 10.05 18.94
CA THR A 214 5.99 10.97 18.47
C THR A 214 4.68 10.20 18.24
N LYS A 215 3.61 10.89 17.89
CA LYS A 215 2.33 10.31 17.45
C LYS A 215 2.46 9.44 16.18
N TYR A 216 3.55 9.56 15.44
CA TYR A 216 3.83 8.78 14.23
C TYR A 216 4.56 7.46 14.49
N HIS A 217 5.05 7.22 15.71
CA HIS A 217 5.66 5.93 16.08
C HIS A 217 4.59 4.90 16.43
N ARG A 218 4.89 3.64 16.11
CA ARG A 218 4.01 2.48 16.34
C ARG A 218 4.30 1.90 17.72
N ARG A 219 3.55 2.31 18.73
CA ARG A 219 3.82 2.04 20.14
C ARG A 219 3.91 0.56 20.49
N THR A 220 3.27 -0.33 19.73
CA THR A 220 3.31 -1.78 19.93
C THR A 220 4.58 -2.45 19.37
N PHE A 221 5.43 -1.67 18.66
CA PHE A 221 6.68 -2.20 18.10
C PHE A 221 7.82 -2.07 19.10
N ASN A 222 8.83 -2.98 18.99
CA ASN A 222 10.04 -2.88 19.79
C ASN A 222 10.92 -1.70 19.32
N MET A 223 10.73 -0.55 19.94
CA MET A 223 11.38 0.72 19.57
C MET A 223 12.90 0.69 19.76
N LEU A 224 13.39 0.08 20.82
CA LEU A 224 14.79 0.18 21.20
C LEU A 224 15.63 -1.04 20.78
N GLY A 225 14.99 -2.15 20.42
CA GLY A 225 15.68 -3.37 19.96
C GLY A 225 16.32 -4.21 21.05
N ASP A 226 16.49 -3.66 22.23
CA ASP A 226 17.02 -4.33 23.41
C ASP A 226 15.82 -4.71 24.28
N GLY A 227 15.71 -5.96 24.69
CA GLY A 227 14.63 -6.38 25.56
C GLY A 227 14.60 -5.49 26.82
N GLN A 228 13.50 -4.77 26.99
CA GLN A 228 13.15 -3.99 28.18
C GLN A 228 14.02 -2.77 28.50
N LEU A 229 13.64 -1.64 27.92
CA LEU A 229 13.74 -0.34 28.60
C LEU A 229 12.35 0.29 28.58
N GLU A 230 11.84 0.66 29.75
CA GLU A 230 10.59 1.42 29.86
C GLU A 230 10.78 2.79 29.20
N LEU A 231 9.93 3.08 28.21
CA LEU A 231 9.90 4.40 27.60
C LEU A 231 9.04 5.31 28.48
N GLU A 232 9.64 6.29 29.12
CA GLU A 232 8.89 7.37 29.73
C GLU A 232 8.25 8.23 28.63
N PHE A 233 6.93 8.32 28.67
CA PHE A 233 6.17 9.22 27.81
C PHE A 233 6.27 10.64 28.36
N LYS A 234 6.92 11.51 27.62
CA LYS A 234 6.92 12.96 27.90
C LYS A 234 5.79 13.64 27.15
#